data_b29a21725941e7a933649f1e0dd57f8b
#
_entry.id   b29a21725941e7a933649f1e0dd57f8b
#
_cell.length_a   1.000
_cell.length_b   1.000
_cell.length_c   1.000
_cell.angle_alpha   90.00
_cell.angle_beta   90.00
_cell.angle_gamma   90.00
#
_symmetry.space_group_name_H-M   'P 1'
#
loop_
_entity.id
_entity.type
_entity.pdbx_description
1 polymer ?
#
loop_
_entity_poly.entity_id
_entity_poly.type
_entity_poly.pdbx_seq_one_letter_code
_entity_poly.pdbx_strand_id
1 'polypeptide(L)'
;MKKVLAVIAAVVLLLSFAGCGKYSSKYKADAFVHSNESTSAFMNFYSFDGRMVFKLKSAGEGDLKFSAKLETGSATVYYDYYGTKSELFSINSGDVLDSHGGYIEAGTVYVIVETNGECRNGEFHFSLD
;
A
#
# COMPACT_ATOMS: atom_id res chain seq x y z
N MET A 1 17.36 16.31 9.94
CA MET A 1 17.00 15.49 10.11
C MET A 1 17.38 15.11 10.32
N LYS A 2 17.30 15.55 10.03
CA LYS A 2 17.10 14.89 10.27
C LYS A 2 17.42 14.40 10.66
N LYS A 3 17.67 15.00 10.32
CA LYS A 3 17.54 14.31 10.65
C LYS A 3 17.47 13.88 11.24
N VAL A 4 17.78 14.70 11.39
CA VAL A 4 17.28 14.00 11.91
C VAL A 4 17.17 13.89 12.23
N LEU A 5 17.19 14.38 12.33
CA LEU A 5 16.63 13.91 12.66
C LEU A 5 16.73 13.40 12.80
N ALA A 6 16.88 14.17 12.65
CA ALA A 6 16.43 13.37 12.70
C ALA A 6 16.69 12.79 13.20
N VAL A 7 16.98 13.24 13.61
CA VAL A 7 16.62 12.41 14.06
C VAL A 7 16.41 12.26 14.47
N ILE A 8 16.29 12.59 14.69
CA ILE A 8 15.56 12.16 15.12
C ILE A 8 15.22 11.95 15.03
N ALA A 9 15.26 12.61 14.91
CA ALA A 9 14.49 12.04 14.86
C ALA A 9 14.57 11.36 14.94
N ALA A 10 14.75 11.77 14.99
CA ALA A 10 14.37 10.87 15.04
C ALA A 10 14.37 10.21 15.52
N VAL A 11 14.21 10.22 15.81
CA VAL A 11 13.77 9.45 16.34
C VAL A 11 13.25 9.29 16.47
N VAL A 12 13.09 9.62 16.76
CA VAL A 12 12.19 9.11 16.91
C VAL A 12 11.85 8.74 16.74
N LEU A 13 11.91 9.01 16.86
CA LEU A 13 11.28 8.32 16.79
C LEU A 13 11.24 7.51 16.84
N LEU A 14 11.17 7.46 16.95
CA LEU A 14 10.84 6.55 17.15
C LEU A 14 10.56 6.02 17.39
N LEU A 15 10.19 5.93 17.60
CA LEU A 15 9.57 5.36 17.99
C LEU A 15 8.96 5.07 17.93
N SER A 16 8.64 5.24 17.96
CA SER A 16 7.81 4.89 17.92
C SER A 16 7.38 4.57 17.65
N PHE A 17 7.00 4.57 17.74
CA PHE A 17 6.31 4.15 17.53
C PHE A 17 5.61 3.72 17.72
N ALA A 18 5.97 4.09 17.64
CA ALA A 18 5.06 3.54 18.42
C ALA A 18 3.73 3.01 18.01
N GLY A 19 3.09 2.53 18.67
CA GLY A 19 1.77 2.02 18.63
C GLY A 19 0.96 2.15 17.37
N CYS A 20 1.36 2.95 16.52
CA CYS A 20 0.68 3.03 15.25
C CYS A 20 1.02 1.80 14.45
N GLY A 21 0.47 1.59 13.35
CA GLY A 21 0.67 0.40 12.56
C GLY A 21 2.14 0.16 12.22
N LYS A 22 2.45 -1.05 11.82
CA LYS A 22 3.81 -1.46 11.45
C LYS A 22 4.37 -0.67 10.30
N TYR A 23 3.51 -0.11 9.48
CA TYR A 23 3.91 0.56 8.23
C TYR A 23 3.33 1.95 8.19
N SER A 24 4.02 2.84 7.52
CA SER A 24 3.55 4.20 7.33
C SER A 24 3.64 4.59 5.87
N SER A 25 2.72 5.42 5.43
CA SER A 25 2.73 5.98 4.09
C SER A 25 3.72 7.12 4.03
N LYS A 26 4.44 7.21 2.92
CA LYS A 26 5.37 8.31 2.68
C LYS A 26 5.50 8.48 1.17
N TYR A 27 5.02 9.61 0.65
CA TYR A 27 4.94 9.78 -0.79
C TYR A 27 4.87 11.24 -1.18
N LYS A 28 5.09 11.49 -2.47
CA LYS A 28 4.76 12.73 -3.16
C LYS A 28 3.75 12.38 -4.23
N ALA A 29 2.69 13.16 -4.36
CA ALA A 29 1.64 12.83 -5.32
C ALA A 29 0.92 14.09 -5.79
N ASP A 30 0.40 14.02 -7.02
CA ASP A 30 -0.44 15.04 -7.61
C ASP A 30 -1.77 14.43 -8.02
N ALA A 31 -2.85 15.20 -7.83
CA ALA A 31 -4.21 14.76 -8.16
C ALA A 31 -4.47 13.37 -7.58
N PHE A 32 -4.20 13.21 -6.31
CA PHE A 32 -4.24 11.93 -5.62
C PHE A 32 -5.53 11.81 -4.83
N VAL A 33 -6.30 10.76 -5.12
CA VAL A 33 -7.53 10.44 -4.42
C VAL A 33 -7.39 9.03 -3.87
N HIS A 34 -7.76 8.84 -2.62
CA HIS A 34 -7.69 7.51 -2.02
C HIS A 34 -8.76 7.35 -0.95
N SER A 35 -9.09 6.10 -0.65
CA SER A 35 -9.96 5.77 0.46
C SER A 35 -9.50 4.44 1.07
N ASN A 36 -9.82 4.28 2.35
CA ASN A 36 -9.47 3.07 3.08
C ASN A 36 -10.63 2.72 4.01
N GLU A 37 -11.47 1.81 3.57
CA GLU A 37 -12.57 1.32 4.38
C GLU A 37 -12.20 0.00 5.03
N SER A 38 -13.14 -0.58 5.78
CA SER A 38 -12.84 -1.78 6.55
C SER A 38 -12.38 -2.94 5.67
N THR A 39 -13.06 -3.16 4.55
CA THR A 39 -12.78 -4.30 3.68
C THR A 39 -12.35 -3.90 2.27
N SER A 40 -12.12 -2.62 2.02
CA SER A 40 -11.72 -2.18 0.70
C SER A 40 -10.86 -0.92 0.78
N ALA A 41 -10.05 -0.72 -0.26
CA ALA A 41 -9.21 0.45 -0.37
C ALA A 41 -8.98 0.75 -1.84
N PHE A 42 -8.77 2.02 -2.16
CA PHE A 42 -8.35 2.35 -3.51
C PHE A 42 -7.47 3.58 -3.51
N MET A 43 -6.68 3.73 -4.57
CA MET A 43 -5.93 4.94 -4.84
C MET A 43 -5.90 5.19 -6.35
N ASN A 44 -5.88 6.45 -6.69
CA ASN A 44 -5.87 6.89 -8.08
C ASN A 44 -5.11 8.21 -8.11
N PHE A 45 -4.24 8.40 -9.08
CA PHE A 45 -3.36 9.56 -9.10
C PHE A 45 -2.95 9.93 -10.52
N TYR A 46 -2.60 11.21 -10.69
CA TYR A 46 -1.88 11.64 -11.87
C TYR A 46 -0.40 11.30 -11.73
N SER A 47 0.21 11.61 -10.58
CA SER A 47 1.58 11.19 -10.30
C SER A 47 1.69 10.70 -8.85
N PHE A 48 2.57 9.75 -8.64
CA PHE A 48 2.79 9.19 -7.31
C PHE A 48 4.22 8.64 -7.23
N ASP A 49 4.91 8.98 -6.17
CA ASP A 49 6.26 8.49 -5.91
C ASP A 49 6.40 8.21 -4.42
N GLY A 50 6.51 6.94 -4.06
CA GLY A 50 6.70 6.57 -2.68
C GLY A 50 5.91 5.33 -2.27
N ARG A 51 5.41 5.35 -1.04
CA ARG A 51 4.73 4.22 -0.44
C ARG A 51 3.39 4.65 0.12
N MET A 52 2.35 3.89 -0.20
CA MET A 52 1.01 4.05 0.37
C MET A 52 0.64 2.77 1.10
N VAL A 53 0.13 2.91 2.32
CA VAL A 53 -0.25 1.78 3.16
C VAL A 53 -1.73 1.85 3.45
N PHE A 54 -2.42 0.74 3.21
CA PHE A 54 -3.83 0.59 3.56
C PHE A 54 -3.96 -0.49 4.62
N LYS A 55 -4.98 -0.37 5.46
CA LYS A 55 -5.26 -1.33 6.51
C LYS A 55 -6.66 -1.86 6.31
N LEU A 56 -6.78 -3.17 6.12
CA LEU A 56 -8.07 -3.83 5.93
C LEU A 56 -8.29 -4.82 7.06
N LYS A 57 -9.57 -5.08 7.35
CA LYS A 57 -9.95 -6.04 8.39
C LYS A 57 -10.87 -7.08 7.79
N SER A 58 -10.49 -8.34 7.92
CA SER A 58 -11.30 -9.45 7.44
C SER A 58 -12.11 -10.02 8.60
N ALA A 59 -13.40 -10.25 8.36
CA ALA A 59 -14.29 -10.86 9.34
C ALA A 59 -14.27 -12.39 9.24
N GLY A 60 -13.71 -12.95 8.17
CA GLY A 60 -13.66 -14.38 7.96
C GLY A 60 -12.74 -14.71 6.80
N GLU A 61 -12.85 -15.94 6.32
CA GLU A 61 -11.99 -16.41 5.22
C GLU A 61 -12.33 -15.71 3.92
N GLY A 62 -11.30 -15.47 3.11
CA GLY A 62 -11.47 -14.90 1.79
C GLY A 62 -10.15 -14.62 1.15
N ASP A 63 -10.21 -14.13 -0.09
CA ASP A 63 -9.04 -13.74 -0.84
C ASP A 63 -8.92 -12.23 -0.89
N LEU A 64 -7.70 -11.76 -0.98
CA LEU A 64 -7.42 -10.35 -1.24
C LEU A 64 -7.52 -10.15 -2.75
N LYS A 65 -8.57 -9.47 -3.18
CA LYS A 65 -8.79 -9.17 -4.59
C LYS A 65 -8.18 -7.83 -4.95
N PHE A 66 -7.70 -7.73 -6.16
CA PHE A 66 -7.12 -6.47 -6.62
C PHE A 66 -7.38 -6.23 -8.10
N SER A 67 -7.44 -4.95 -8.45
CA SER A 67 -7.33 -4.53 -9.83
C SER A 67 -6.40 -3.34 -9.86
N ALA A 68 -5.62 -3.21 -10.92
CA ALA A 68 -4.64 -2.15 -11.02
C ALA A 68 -4.33 -1.85 -12.46
N LYS A 69 -4.08 -0.57 -12.74
CA LYS A 69 -3.55 -0.17 -14.04
C LYS A 69 -2.57 0.96 -13.84
N LEU A 70 -1.58 1.02 -14.70
CA LEU A 70 -0.51 2.01 -14.60
C LEU A 70 -0.06 2.38 -15.99
N GLU A 71 -0.10 3.67 -16.31
CA GLU A 71 0.32 4.12 -17.62
C GLU A 71 1.85 4.21 -17.70
N THR A 72 2.49 4.78 -16.70
CA THR A 72 3.93 5.00 -16.71
C THR A 72 4.54 4.68 -15.36
N GLY A 73 5.64 3.93 -15.37
CA GLY A 73 6.39 3.61 -14.16
C GLY A 73 6.27 2.15 -13.78
N SER A 74 6.69 1.84 -12.57
CA SER A 74 6.56 0.48 -12.04
C SER A 74 6.34 0.56 -10.54
N ALA A 75 5.64 -0.45 -10.02
CA ALA A 75 5.35 -0.55 -8.60
C ALA A 75 5.24 -2.00 -8.20
N THR A 76 5.50 -2.27 -6.92
CA THR A 76 5.27 -3.59 -6.34
C THR A 76 4.31 -3.42 -5.18
N VAL A 77 3.34 -4.31 -5.09
CA VAL A 77 2.35 -4.28 -4.02
C VAL A 77 2.58 -5.50 -3.15
N TYR A 78 2.65 -5.25 -1.85
CA TYR A 78 2.83 -6.29 -0.83
C TYR A 78 1.61 -6.35 0.06
N TYR A 79 1.44 -7.46 0.73
CA TYR A 79 0.49 -7.53 1.83
C TYR A 79 1.17 -8.18 3.03
N ASP A 80 0.77 -7.76 4.22
CA ASP A 80 1.30 -8.30 5.47
C ASP A 80 0.13 -8.77 6.30
N TYR A 81 0.10 -10.08 6.52
CA TYR A 81 -0.93 -10.74 7.30
C TYR A 81 -0.22 -11.56 8.37
N TYR A 82 -0.49 -11.24 9.63
CA TYR A 82 0.17 -11.85 10.79
C TYR A 82 1.69 -11.64 10.81
N GLY A 83 2.14 -10.49 10.35
CA GLY A 83 3.54 -10.13 10.46
C GLY A 83 4.44 -10.66 9.36
N THR A 84 3.89 -11.31 8.35
CA THR A 84 4.64 -11.80 7.21
C THR A 84 4.33 -10.95 6.00
N LYS A 85 5.33 -10.24 5.49
CA LYS A 85 5.20 -9.38 4.31
C LYS A 85 5.49 -10.22 3.06
N SER A 86 4.52 -10.30 2.17
CA SER A 86 4.63 -11.08 0.94
C SER A 86 4.26 -10.21 -0.24
N GLU A 87 4.84 -10.49 -1.40
CA GLU A 87 4.51 -9.78 -2.62
C GLU A 87 3.15 -10.25 -3.13
N LEU A 88 2.26 -9.29 -3.42
CA LEU A 88 0.96 -9.59 -4.01
C LEU A 88 1.05 -9.56 -5.53
N PHE A 89 1.62 -8.48 -6.08
CA PHE A 89 1.86 -8.38 -7.52
C PHE A 89 2.83 -7.24 -7.82
N SER A 90 3.39 -7.26 -9.02
CA SER A 90 4.16 -6.16 -9.58
C SER A 90 3.44 -5.66 -10.83
N ILE A 91 3.55 -4.37 -11.11
CA ILE A 91 2.91 -3.77 -12.26
C ILE A 91 3.91 -2.82 -12.94
N ASN A 92 3.90 -2.83 -14.26
CA ASN A 92 4.79 -2.01 -15.08
C ASN A 92 3.99 -1.15 -16.03
N SER A 93 4.67 -0.24 -16.73
CA SER A 93 4.04 0.69 -17.66
C SER A 93 3.14 -0.05 -18.65
N GLY A 94 1.90 0.36 -18.74
CA GLY A 94 0.94 -0.19 -19.67
C GLY A 94 0.19 -1.42 -19.18
N ASP A 95 0.51 -1.91 -17.99
CA ASP A 95 -0.14 -3.10 -17.46
C ASP A 95 -1.53 -2.79 -16.93
N VAL A 96 -2.44 -3.75 -17.12
CA VAL A 96 -3.77 -3.76 -16.52
C VAL A 96 -3.96 -5.12 -15.88
N LEU A 97 -4.17 -5.14 -14.56
CA LEU A 97 -4.28 -6.36 -13.78
C LEU A 97 -5.65 -6.43 -13.12
N ASP A 98 -6.18 -7.65 -13.02
CA ASP A 98 -7.44 -7.90 -12.32
C ASP A 98 -7.40 -9.36 -11.87
N SER A 99 -7.15 -9.58 -10.58
CA SER A 99 -6.95 -10.92 -10.08
C SER A 99 -7.13 -10.96 -8.56
N HIS A 100 -6.70 -12.03 -7.96
CA HIS A 100 -6.72 -12.17 -6.51
C HIS A 100 -5.53 -13.01 -6.08
N GLY A 101 -5.17 -12.85 -4.81
CA GLY A 101 -4.09 -13.61 -4.21
C GLY A 101 -4.12 -13.40 -2.72
N GLY A 102 -3.30 -14.15 -1.98
CA GLY A 102 -3.22 -13.94 -0.54
C GLY A 102 -4.49 -14.35 0.18
N TYR A 103 -4.57 -15.62 0.54
CA TYR A 103 -5.68 -16.11 1.35
C TYR A 103 -5.63 -15.48 2.74
N ILE A 104 -6.72 -14.88 3.17
CA ILE A 104 -6.81 -14.15 4.43
C ILE A 104 -7.91 -14.78 5.29
N GLU A 105 -7.57 -15.16 6.52
CA GLU A 105 -8.58 -15.51 7.52
C GLU A 105 -8.98 -14.24 8.27
N ALA A 106 -9.67 -14.38 9.39
CA ALA A 106 -10.09 -13.21 10.15
C ALA A 106 -8.87 -12.46 10.69
N GLY A 107 -8.93 -11.12 10.70
CA GLY A 107 -7.87 -10.30 11.26
C GLY A 107 -7.51 -9.13 10.37
N THR A 108 -6.38 -8.50 10.71
CA THR A 108 -5.91 -7.30 10.01
C THR A 108 -4.89 -7.68 8.95
N VAL A 109 -5.02 -7.06 7.78
CA VAL A 109 -4.02 -7.17 6.72
C VAL A 109 -3.64 -5.77 6.27
N TYR A 110 -2.35 -5.55 6.07
CA TYR A 110 -1.83 -4.30 5.51
C TYR A 110 -1.55 -4.53 4.03
N VAL A 111 -1.92 -3.56 3.21
CA VAL A 111 -1.60 -3.56 1.78
C VAL A 111 -0.65 -2.41 1.55
N ILE A 112 0.51 -2.70 1.01
CA ILE A 112 1.60 -1.73 0.85
C ILE A 112 1.92 -1.57 -0.64
N VAL A 113 1.67 -0.38 -1.17
CA VAL A 113 1.99 -0.05 -2.56
C VAL A 113 3.30 0.73 -2.54
N GLU A 114 4.33 0.20 -3.19
CA GLU A 114 5.64 0.86 -3.27
C GLU A 114 6.00 1.07 -4.72
N THR A 115 6.22 2.34 -5.09
CA THR A 115 6.63 2.65 -6.44
C THR A 115 8.15 2.60 -6.56
N ASN A 116 8.61 2.34 -7.77
CA ASN A 116 10.02 2.40 -8.10
C ASN A 116 10.23 3.69 -8.89
N GLY A 117 10.34 4.80 -8.16
CA GLY A 117 10.37 6.12 -8.77
C GLY A 117 8.96 6.65 -9.05
N GLU A 118 8.86 7.71 -9.81
CA GLU A 118 7.58 8.36 -10.10
C GLU A 118 6.76 7.53 -11.06
N CYS A 119 5.49 7.30 -10.69
CA CYS A 119 4.52 6.65 -11.57
C CYS A 119 3.48 7.68 -12.00
N ARG A 120 2.86 7.48 -13.15
CA ARG A 120 1.84 8.40 -13.68
C ARG A 120 0.62 7.65 -14.15
N ASN A 121 -0.54 8.30 -13.93
CA ASN A 121 -1.86 7.81 -14.33
C ASN A 121 -2.06 6.37 -13.87
N GLY A 122 -2.16 6.20 -12.57
CA GLY A 122 -2.33 4.89 -11.95
C GLY A 122 -3.60 4.79 -11.15
N GLU A 123 -4.08 3.56 -11.02
CA GLU A 123 -5.31 3.26 -10.30
C GLU A 123 -5.16 1.88 -9.68
N PHE A 124 -5.38 1.78 -8.38
CA PHE A 124 -5.26 0.52 -7.65
C PHE A 124 -6.49 0.34 -6.78
N HIS A 125 -7.10 -0.82 -6.83
CA HIS A 125 -8.25 -1.18 -6.00
C HIS A 125 -7.97 -2.49 -5.28
N PHE A 126 -8.33 -2.55 -4.00
CA PHE A 126 -8.17 -3.74 -3.18
C PHE A 126 -9.46 -4.01 -2.43
N SER A 127 -9.82 -5.29 -2.28
CA SER A 127 -10.97 -5.66 -1.47
C SER A 127 -10.79 -7.05 -0.89
N LEU A 128 -11.35 -7.25 0.29
CA LEU A 128 -11.45 -8.55 0.92
C LEU A 128 -12.82 -9.12 0.63
N ASP A 129 -12.82 -10.38 0.23
CA ASP A 129 -14.05 -11.04 -0.19
C ASP A 129 -14.57 -11.98 0.89
#